data_e13b3615644a074a5aa5b580966cf9c5
#
_entry.id   e13b3615644a074a5aa5b580966cf9c5
#
_cell.length_a   1.000
_cell.length_b   1.000
_cell.length_c   1.000
_cell.angle_alpha   90.00
_cell.angle_beta   90.00
_cell.angle_gamma   90.00
#
_symmetry.space_group_name_H-M   'P 1'
#
loop_
_entity.id
_entity.type
_entity.pdbx_description
1 polymer ?
#
loop_
_entity_poly.entity_id
_entity_poly.type
_entity_poly.pdbx_seq_one_letter_code
_entity_poly.pdbx_strand_id
1 'polypeptide(L)' 'MANDVLMPKMGYDMTEGRILRWLKQEGETVERGQALAEIETDKATIEIEAFATGTLGQIIGKEGDTVPVGQRIAVILGE' A
#
# COMPACT_ATOMS: atom_id res chain seq x y z
N MET A 1 6.36 -3.30 -16.54
CA MET A 1 5.00 -2.74 -16.49
C MET A 1 4.73 -2.21 -15.09
N ALA A 2 3.88 -1.22 -14.98
CA ALA A 2 3.53 -0.64 -13.70
C ALA A 2 2.26 -1.28 -13.15
N ASN A 3 2.29 -1.60 -11.85
CA ASN A 3 1.16 -2.17 -11.16
C ASN A 3 0.74 -1.22 -10.04
N ASP A 4 -0.49 -0.77 -10.07
CA ASP A 4 -0.97 0.17 -9.07
C ASP A 4 -1.25 -0.55 -7.76
N VAL A 5 -0.76 0.03 -6.67
CA VAL A 5 -1.09 -0.44 -5.32
C VAL A 5 -2.23 0.43 -4.83
N LEU A 6 -3.37 -0.18 -4.56
CA LEU A 6 -4.56 0.54 -4.14
C LEU A 6 -4.80 0.34 -2.66
N MET A 7 -5.45 1.33 -2.04
CA MET A 7 -5.88 1.18 -0.65
C MET A 7 -6.89 0.04 -0.58
N PRO A 8 -6.60 -1.06 0.13
CA PRO A 8 -7.47 -2.22 0.12
C PRO A 8 -8.69 -2.02 1.01
N LYS A 9 -9.77 -2.71 0.66
CA LYS A 9 -10.95 -2.76 1.50
C LYS A 9 -10.89 -4.05 2.30
N MET A 10 -10.71 -3.94 3.60
CA MET A 10 -10.51 -5.09 4.47
C MET A 10 -11.73 -5.42 5.34
N GLY A 11 -12.85 -4.77 5.09
CA GLY A 11 -14.08 -5.03 5.81
C GLY A 11 -15.23 -4.26 5.19
N TYR A 12 -16.46 -4.65 5.55
CA TYR A 12 -17.64 -4.03 4.96
C TYR A 12 -17.72 -2.54 5.20
N ASP A 13 -17.31 -2.12 6.39
CA ASP A 13 -17.48 -0.73 6.80
C ASP A 13 -16.28 0.12 6.47
N MET A 14 -15.24 -0.46 5.89
CA MET A 14 -14.03 0.29 5.61
C MET A 14 -14.23 1.18 4.40
N THR A 15 -14.14 2.49 4.61
CA THR A 15 -14.24 3.47 3.54
C THR A 15 -12.90 4.13 3.26
N GLU A 16 -11.99 4.08 4.23
CA GLU A 16 -10.68 4.70 4.10
C GLU A 16 -9.72 4.05 5.07
N GLY A 17 -8.43 4.27 4.85
CA GLY A 17 -7.39 3.81 5.74
C GLY A 17 -6.34 4.88 5.92
N ARG A 18 -5.71 4.91 7.08
CA ARG A 18 -4.64 5.85 7.35
C ARG A 18 -3.30 5.14 7.25
N ILE A 19 -2.40 5.69 6.46
CA ILE A 19 -1.08 5.11 6.28
C ILE A 19 -0.25 5.44 7.51
N LEU A 20 0.10 4.41 8.30
CA LEU A 20 0.91 4.60 9.49
C LEU A 20 2.37 4.73 9.13
N ARG A 21 2.87 3.83 8.29
CA ARG A 21 4.24 3.92 7.81
C ARG A 21 4.45 3.02 6.62
N TRP A 22 5.45 3.34 5.84
CA TRP A 22 5.91 2.50 4.74
C TRP A 22 7.06 1.63 5.22
N LEU A 23 6.98 0.35 4.90
CA LEU A 23 8.02 -0.62 5.26
C LEU A 23 9.06 -0.77 4.16
N LYS A 24 8.74 -0.29 2.96
CA LYS A 24 9.64 -0.24 1.82
C LYS A 24 9.71 1.19 1.31
N GLN A 25 10.83 1.54 0.70
CA GLN A 25 11.04 2.88 0.16
C GLN A 25 11.06 2.84 -1.35
N GLU A 26 10.85 4.01 -1.96
CA GLU A 26 10.96 4.14 -3.41
C GLU A 26 12.33 3.66 -3.86
N GLY A 27 12.33 2.85 -4.90
CA GLY A 27 13.56 2.29 -5.45
C GLY A 27 13.96 0.94 -4.89
N GLU A 28 13.30 0.49 -3.81
CA GLU A 28 13.62 -0.82 -3.25
C GLU A 28 12.95 -1.94 -4.03
N THR A 29 13.63 -3.08 -4.08
CA THR A 29 13.04 -4.28 -4.67
C THR A 29 12.01 -4.85 -3.70
N VAL A 30 10.86 -5.23 -4.23
CA VAL A 30 9.81 -5.86 -3.45
C VAL A 30 9.47 -7.21 -4.07
N GLU A 31 9.10 -8.16 -3.23
CA GLU A 31 8.67 -9.47 -3.68
C GLU A 31 7.23 -9.68 -3.30
N ARG A 32 6.54 -10.42 -4.15
CA ARG A 32 5.15 -10.76 -3.91
C ARG A 32 5.00 -11.39 -2.52
N GLY A 33 4.06 -10.87 -1.75
CA GLY A 33 3.82 -11.32 -0.38
C GLY A 33 4.55 -10.54 0.68
N GLN A 34 5.48 -9.66 0.30
CA GLN A 34 6.17 -8.83 1.28
C GLN A 34 5.29 -7.67 1.72
N ALA A 35 5.36 -7.32 3.00
CA ALA A 35 4.61 -6.20 3.53
C ALA A 35 5.21 -4.89 3.01
N LEU A 36 4.36 -4.03 2.48
CA LEU A 36 4.77 -2.73 1.94
C LEU A 36 4.55 -1.59 2.91
N ALA A 37 3.44 -1.63 3.63
CA ALA A 37 3.04 -0.53 4.49
C ALA A 37 2.11 -1.02 5.58
N GLU A 38 2.03 -0.26 6.66
CA GLU A 38 1.06 -0.50 7.73
C GLU A 38 -0.05 0.52 7.63
N ILE A 39 -1.28 0.04 7.69
CA ILE A 39 -2.48 0.85 7.53
C ILE A 39 -3.33 0.71 8.78
N GLU A 40 -3.80 1.83 9.29
CA GLU A 40 -4.71 1.85 10.43
C GLU A 40 -6.15 2.00 9.94
N THR A 41 -7.03 1.17 10.46
CA THR A 41 -8.47 1.27 10.22
C THR A 41 -9.18 1.48 11.56
N ASP A 42 -10.48 1.68 11.52
CA ASP A 42 -11.27 1.85 12.75
C ASP A 42 -11.12 0.69 13.71
N LYS A 43 -10.86 -0.50 13.20
CA LYS A 43 -10.91 -1.71 13.99
C LYS A 43 -9.56 -2.34 14.25
N ALA A 44 -8.57 -2.08 13.40
CA ALA A 44 -7.30 -2.79 13.49
C ALA A 44 -6.24 -2.13 12.65
N THR A 45 -4.99 -2.50 12.93
CA THR A 45 -3.88 -2.18 12.06
C THR A 45 -3.63 -3.38 11.16
N ILE A 46 -3.52 -3.13 9.87
CA ILE A 46 -3.29 -4.17 8.88
C ILE A 46 -2.05 -3.83 8.07
N GLU A 47 -1.51 -4.84 7.39
CA GLU A 47 -0.37 -4.64 6.48
C GLU A 47 -0.83 -4.85 5.05
N ILE A 48 -0.36 -3.96 4.16
CA ILE A 48 -0.56 -4.14 2.73
C ILE A 48 0.62 -4.92 2.20
N GLU A 49 0.33 -6.02 1.49
CA GLU A 49 1.37 -6.87 0.90
C GLU A 49 1.48 -6.60 -0.57
N ALA A 50 2.69 -6.78 -1.10
CA ALA A 50 2.92 -6.67 -2.53
C ALA A 50 2.20 -7.81 -3.24
N PHE A 51 1.51 -7.50 -4.33
CA PHE A 51 0.85 -8.51 -5.14
C PHE A 51 1.67 -8.88 -6.38
N ALA A 52 2.83 -8.25 -6.53
CA ALA A 52 3.72 -8.50 -7.66
C ALA A 52 5.16 -8.28 -7.23
N THR A 53 6.07 -8.95 -7.92
CA THR A 53 7.50 -8.75 -7.70
C THR A 53 8.01 -7.67 -8.63
N GLY A 54 8.83 -6.77 -8.11
CA GLY A 54 9.38 -5.68 -8.91
C GLY A 54 10.08 -4.68 -8.02
N THR A 55 10.05 -3.43 -8.45
CA THR A 55 10.66 -2.32 -7.71
C THR A 55 9.55 -1.39 -7.27
N LEU A 56 9.59 -0.97 -6.00
CA LEU A 56 8.63 0.01 -5.54
C LEU A 56 8.95 1.33 -6.23
N GLY A 57 8.01 1.80 -7.02
CA GLY A 57 8.18 3.04 -7.77
C GLY A 57 7.75 4.22 -6.92
N GLN A 58 6.79 5.00 -7.41
CA GLN A 58 6.36 6.19 -6.72
C GLN A 58 5.47 5.84 -5.53
N ILE A 59 5.75 6.45 -4.38
CA ILE A 59 4.85 6.40 -3.22
C ILE A 59 3.98 7.66 -3.29
N ILE A 60 2.69 7.46 -3.46
CA ILE A 60 1.72 8.54 -3.63
C ILE A 60 1.08 8.91 -2.30
N GLY A 61 0.65 7.88 -1.55
CA GLY A 61 0.11 8.10 -0.21
C GLY A 61 1.22 8.09 0.81
N LYS A 62 1.33 9.15 1.59
CA LYS A 62 2.43 9.33 2.52
C LYS A 62 2.03 8.97 3.93
N GLU A 63 3.02 8.80 4.79
CA GLU A 63 2.75 8.50 6.20
C GLU A 63 1.89 9.60 6.80
N GLY A 64 0.85 9.18 7.51
CA GLY A 64 -0.10 10.09 8.10
C GLY A 64 -1.29 10.43 7.24
N ASP A 65 -1.25 10.09 5.95
CA ASP A 65 -2.35 10.38 5.04
C ASP A 65 -3.50 9.40 5.26
N THR A 66 -4.72 9.94 5.19
CA THR A 66 -5.92 9.12 5.14
C THR A 66 -6.36 9.03 3.69
N VAL A 67 -6.48 7.80 3.19
CA VAL A 67 -6.73 7.55 1.77
C VAL A 67 -8.00 6.72 1.61
N PRO A 68 -8.92 7.15 0.75
CA PRO A 68 -10.12 6.36 0.48
C PRO A 68 -9.78 5.01 -0.14
N VAL A 69 -10.60 4.02 0.18
CA VAL A 69 -10.50 2.69 -0.41
C VAL A 69 -10.57 2.80 -1.93
N GLY A 70 -9.69 2.09 -2.61
CA GLY A 70 -9.64 2.08 -4.07
C GLY A 70 -8.73 3.12 -4.68
N GLN A 71 -8.25 4.07 -3.90
CA GLN A 71 -7.30 5.05 -4.43
C GLN A 71 -5.88 4.48 -4.48
N ARG A 72 -5.15 4.92 -5.49
CA ARG A 72 -3.78 4.49 -5.69
C ARG A 72 -2.87 5.13 -4.64
N ILE A 73 -2.10 4.31 -3.95
CA ILE A 73 -1.17 4.78 -2.92
C ILE A 73 0.28 4.60 -3.32
N ALA A 74 0.55 3.75 -4.29
CA ALA A 74 1.92 3.53 -4.77
C ALA A 74 1.87 2.79 -6.10
N VAL A 75 3.05 2.60 -6.68
CA VAL A 75 3.20 1.87 -7.94
C VAL A 75 4.35 0.88 -7.79
N ILE A 76 4.13 -0.36 -8.23
CA ILE A 76 5.20 -1.35 -8.32
C ILE A 76 5.59 -1.47 -9.78
N LEU A 77 6.86 -1.23 -10.07
CA LEU A 77 7.39 -1.36 -11.43
C LEU A 77 7.83 -2.80 -11.61
N GLY A 78 7.05 -3.56 -12.35
CA GLY A 78 7.33 -4.95 -12.60
C GLY A 78 8.21 -5.13 -13.82
N GLU A 79 8.57 -6.40 -14.05
CA GLU A 79 9.36 -6.77 -15.20
C GLU A 79 8.50 -7.15 -16.37
#